data_76af556a73100d86946a4e92399ee8c3
#
_entry.id   76af556a73100d86946a4e92399ee8c3
#
_cell.length_a   1.000
_cell.length_b   1.000
_cell.length_c   1.000
_cell.angle_alpha   90.00
_cell.angle_beta   90.00
_cell.angle_gamma   90.00
#
_symmetry.space_group_name_H-M   'P 1'
#
loop_
_entity.id
_entity.type
_entity.pdbx_description
1 polymer ?
#
loop_
_entity_poly.entity_id
_entity_poly.type
_entity_poly.pdbx_seq_one_letter_code
_entity_poly.pdbx_strand_id
1 'polypeptide(L)'
;MRSLGTVIGAGALLLLTACASTQPSVAPGNSGPTLTTATSTPPSSEEPGFDSPVPPGAKEVPEAKVDAAAVPEDRPRTVWTEGDGSTLGLVAQEAGCGKASVEIAEQGPQVVKVVMVETTPKDAQVCTMDIRYPPLTAKLDAPLGERAVVLTTRQDQK
;
A
#
# COMPACT_ATOMS: atom_id res chain seq x y z
N MET A 1 17.24 43.93 1.58
CA MET A 1 17.71 43.99 2.97
C MET A 1 17.68 42.58 3.48
N ARG A 2 18.83 41.90 3.38
CA ARG A 2 19.78 41.50 4.40
C ARG A 2 19.13 40.77 5.58
N SER A 3 19.29 39.44 5.67
CA SER A 3 20.08 38.87 6.75
C SER A 3 20.42 37.40 6.44
N LEU A 4 21.70 37.13 6.31
CA LEU A 4 22.35 35.83 6.41
C LEU A 4 22.32 35.38 7.89
N GLY A 5 22.09 34.10 8.13
CA GLY A 5 22.30 33.45 9.42
C GLY A 5 22.88 32.05 9.22
N THR A 6 24.21 31.97 9.15
CA THR A 6 24.98 30.72 9.17
C THR A 6 25.13 30.26 10.62
N VAL A 7 24.79 29.01 10.94
CA VAL A 7 25.23 28.33 12.17
C VAL A 7 25.77 26.95 11.77
N ILE A 8 27.09 26.82 11.94
CA ILE A 8 27.88 25.59 11.88
C ILE A 8 27.82 24.93 13.26
N GLY A 9 27.46 23.66 13.31
CA GLY A 9 27.53 22.85 14.52
C GLY A 9 28.06 21.45 14.18
N ALA A 10 29.38 21.24 14.36
CA ALA A 10 30.03 19.95 14.29
C ALA A 10 29.84 19.21 15.62
N GLY A 11 29.48 17.94 15.57
CA GLY A 11 29.42 17.04 16.74
C GLY A 11 29.51 15.59 16.31
N ALA A 12 30.74 15.07 16.26
CA ALA A 12 31.05 13.66 16.10
C ALA A 12 30.97 12.96 17.46
N LEU A 13 30.25 11.83 17.55
CA LEU A 13 30.51 10.81 18.58
C LEU A 13 30.23 9.43 17.98
N LEU A 14 31.36 8.70 17.80
CA LEU A 14 31.45 7.28 17.51
C LEU A 14 31.23 6.50 18.81
N LEU A 15 30.31 5.57 18.84
CA LEU A 15 30.29 4.48 19.83
C LEU A 15 30.10 3.15 19.10
N LEU A 16 31.21 2.43 18.93
CA LEU A 16 31.30 1.03 18.53
C LEU A 16 31.00 0.16 19.75
N THR A 17 29.94 -0.61 19.73
CA THR A 17 29.78 -1.74 20.66
C THR A 17 29.79 -3.03 19.87
N ALA A 18 30.89 -3.76 19.95
CA ALA A 18 31.05 -5.12 19.47
C ALA A 18 30.46 -6.09 20.49
N CYS A 19 29.44 -6.85 20.13
CA CYS A 19 28.99 -8.03 20.85
C CYS A 19 29.66 -9.27 20.25
N ALA A 20 30.62 -9.82 20.96
CA ALA A 20 31.26 -11.09 20.67
C ALA A 20 30.32 -12.23 21.10
N SER A 21 29.87 -13.04 20.15
CA SER A 21 29.15 -14.30 20.41
C SER A 21 30.14 -15.41 20.61
N THR A 22 30.23 -15.95 21.83
CA THR A 22 31.00 -17.12 22.19
C THR A 22 30.28 -18.39 21.71
N GLN A 23 30.90 -19.10 20.78
CA GLN A 23 30.44 -20.45 20.39
C GLN A 23 31.08 -21.47 21.35
N PRO A 24 30.34 -22.42 21.93
CA PRO A 24 30.92 -23.57 22.58
C PRO A 24 31.40 -24.59 21.55
N SER A 25 32.66 -24.89 21.59
CA SER A 25 33.34 -25.98 20.87
C SER A 25 32.94 -27.31 21.51
N VAL A 26 32.34 -28.22 20.76
CA VAL A 26 32.10 -29.62 21.15
C VAL A 26 32.95 -30.53 20.29
N ALA A 27 33.77 -31.35 20.99
CA ALA A 27 34.72 -32.31 20.44
C ALA A 27 34.05 -33.48 19.68
N PRO A 28 34.81 -34.18 18.80
CA PRO A 28 34.25 -35.23 17.93
C PRO A 28 34.17 -36.57 18.67
N GLY A 29 33.01 -37.18 18.61
CA GLY A 29 32.71 -38.55 19.07
C GLY A 29 31.91 -39.32 18.04
N ASN A 30 32.61 -40.12 17.31
CA ASN A 30 32.33 -41.48 16.81
C ASN A 30 30.94 -41.91 16.34
N SER A 31 30.91 -42.31 15.06
CA SER A 31 30.14 -43.42 14.42
C SER A 31 28.66 -43.67 14.78
N GLY A 32 27.77 -43.38 13.82
CA GLY A 32 26.43 -43.90 13.78
C GLY A 32 25.72 -43.51 12.48
N PRO A 33 24.69 -44.24 12.06
CA PRO A 33 24.40 -44.64 10.69
C PRO A 33 23.90 -43.50 9.78
N THR A 34 24.13 -43.71 8.51
CA THR A 34 23.68 -42.91 7.37
C THR A 34 22.23 -42.45 7.49
N LEU A 35 22.02 -41.21 7.87
CA LEU A 35 20.72 -40.55 7.77
C LEU A 35 20.56 -40.04 6.35
N THR A 36 19.66 -40.69 5.61
CA THR A 36 19.12 -40.21 4.35
C THR A 36 18.60 -38.78 4.55
N THR A 37 19.26 -37.80 3.95
CA THR A 37 18.78 -36.40 3.96
C THR A 37 17.48 -36.37 3.17
N ALA A 38 16.37 -36.48 3.88
CA ALA A 38 15.09 -36.03 3.34
C ALA A 38 15.19 -34.52 3.22
N THR A 39 15.24 -34.04 1.98
CA THR A 39 15.04 -32.64 1.66
C THR A 39 13.61 -32.28 2.07
N SER A 40 13.45 -31.83 3.30
CA SER A 40 12.21 -31.19 3.74
C SER A 40 12.13 -29.86 3.02
N THR A 41 11.35 -29.80 1.96
CA THR A 41 10.80 -28.55 1.44
C THR A 41 10.10 -27.88 2.63
N PRO A 42 10.49 -26.68 3.04
CA PRO A 42 9.75 -26.00 4.10
C PRO A 42 8.29 -25.89 3.65
N PRO A 43 7.31 -26.17 4.54
CA PRO A 43 5.93 -25.91 4.21
C PRO A 43 5.85 -24.44 3.84
N SER A 44 5.35 -24.16 2.64
CA SER A 44 4.93 -22.82 2.27
C SER A 44 3.96 -22.40 3.36
N SER A 45 4.36 -21.43 4.20
CA SER A 45 3.41 -20.78 5.08
C SER A 45 2.45 -20.04 4.19
N GLU A 46 1.33 -20.71 3.86
CA GLU A 46 0.14 -20.00 3.44
C GLU A 46 -0.29 -19.20 4.69
N GLU A 47 0.20 -17.97 4.78
CA GLU A 47 -0.44 -16.98 5.61
C GLU A 47 -1.93 -16.98 5.25
N PRO A 48 -2.86 -16.93 6.24
CA PRO A 48 -4.28 -16.83 5.96
C PRO A 48 -4.44 -15.65 5.01
N GLY A 49 -4.65 -15.97 3.73
CA GLY A 49 -4.69 -14.98 2.67
C GLY A 49 -5.79 -13.99 2.99
N PHE A 50 -5.40 -12.77 3.29
CA PHE A 50 -6.30 -11.67 3.04
C PHE A 50 -6.56 -11.72 1.54
N ASP A 51 -7.79 -12.05 1.16
CA ASP A 51 -8.18 -12.07 -0.24
C ASP A 51 -7.74 -10.76 -0.86
N SER A 52 -6.92 -10.84 -1.91
CA SER A 52 -6.49 -9.64 -2.63
C SER A 52 -7.73 -8.85 -3.04
N PRO A 53 -7.79 -7.55 -2.78
CA PRO A 53 -8.93 -6.74 -3.22
C PRO A 53 -9.04 -6.64 -4.74
N VAL A 54 -8.02 -7.09 -5.46
CA VAL A 54 -7.97 -7.10 -6.93
C VAL A 54 -8.82 -8.26 -7.45
N PRO A 55 -9.87 -8.00 -8.26
CA PRO A 55 -10.73 -9.04 -8.77
C PRO A 55 -9.99 -10.04 -9.68
N PRO A 56 -10.44 -11.29 -9.76
CA PRO A 56 -9.90 -12.26 -10.69
C PRO A 56 -9.93 -11.74 -12.14
N GLY A 57 -8.79 -11.82 -12.82
CA GLY A 57 -8.64 -11.35 -14.21
C GLY A 57 -8.37 -9.85 -14.35
N ALA A 58 -8.40 -9.09 -13.27
CA ALA A 58 -7.92 -7.71 -13.27
C ALA A 58 -6.38 -7.68 -13.21
N LYS A 59 -5.79 -6.57 -13.65
CA LYS A 59 -4.36 -6.35 -13.65
C LYS A 59 -3.99 -5.26 -12.67
N GLU A 60 -3.27 -5.61 -11.62
CA GLU A 60 -2.78 -4.64 -10.64
C GLU A 60 -1.82 -3.64 -11.28
N VAL A 61 -1.98 -2.36 -10.93
CA VAL A 61 -1.07 -1.28 -11.34
C VAL A 61 0.15 -1.33 -10.42
N PRO A 62 1.37 -1.42 -10.97
CA PRO A 62 2.58 -1.44 -10.14
C PRO A 62 2.66 -0.24 -9.21
N GLU A 63 3.06 -0.45 -7.96
CA GLU A 63 3.18 0.60 -6.94
C GLU A 63 4.03 1.80 -7.42
N ALA A 64 5.10 1.53 -8.18
CA ALA A 64 5.94 2.58 -8.78
C ALA A 64 5.19 3.52 -9.76
N LYS A 65 4.00 3.12 -10.22
CA LYS A 65 3.11 3.93 -11.08
C LYS A 65 1.95 4.56 -10.31
N VAL A 66 1.86 4.35 -9.00
CA VAL A 66 0.81 4.92 -8.16
C VAL A 66 1.42 5.95 -7.22
N ASP A 67 1.15 7.22 -7.48
CA ASP A 67 1.47 8.30 -6.55
C ASP A 67 0.30 8.48 -5.57
N ALA A 68 0.49 8.01 -4.36
CA ALA A 68 -0.46 8.11 -3.27
C ALA A 68 0.06 8.98 -2.11
N ALA A 69 0.98 9.90 -2.37
CA ALA A 69 1.57 10.76 -1.35
C ALA A 69 0.53 11.64 -0.61
N ALA A 70 -0.57 11.97 -1.28
CA ALA A 70 -1.69 12.73 -0.70
C ALA A 70 -2.76 11.84 -0.02
N VAL A 71 -2.56 10.52 0.00
CA VAL A 71 -3.46 9.57 0.68
C VAL A 71 -2.87 9.24 2.04
N PRO A 72 -3.63 9.35 3.15
CA PRO A 72 -3.19 8.96 4.48
C PRO A 72 -2.64 7.51 4.51
N GLU A 73 -1.63 7.24 5.34
CA GLU A 73 -0.92 5.96 5.36
C GLU A 73 -1.80 4.78 5.79
N ASP A 74 -2.82 5.05 6.58
CA ASP A 74 -3.81 4.08 7.06
C ASP A 74 -4.89 3.73 6.03
N ARG A 75 -4.83 4.31 4.81
CA ARG A 75 -5.82 4.08 3.76
C ARG A 75 -5.27 3.17 2.65
N PRO A 76 -6.13 2.35 2.02
CA PRO A 76 -5.75 1.52 0.89
C PRO A 76 -5.20 2.33 -0.27
N ARG A 77 -4.19 1.77 -0.96
CA ARG A 77 -3.53 2.40 -2.12
C ARG A 77 -3.49 1.47 -3.33
N THR A 78 -4.14 0.31 -3.22
CA THR A 78 -4.20 -0.68 -4.30
C THR A 78 -5.05 -0.17 -5.45
N VAL A 79 -4.49 -0.23 -6.65
CA VAL A 79 -5.14 0.17 -7.91
C VAL A 79 -4.98 -0.96 -8.91
N TRP A 80 -6.02 -1.21 -9.71
CA TRP A 80 -5.97 -2.20 -10.80
C TRP A 80 -6.70 -1.68 -12.04
N THR A 81 -6.53 -2.39 -13.14
CA THR A 81 -7.30 -2.18 -14.36
C THR A 81 -8.07 -3.45 -14.73
N GLU A 82 -9.22 -3.29 -15.36
CA GLU A 82 -10.09 -4.38 -15.81
C GLU A 82 -10.29 -4.32 -17.33
N GLY A 83 -10.56 -5.50 -17.89
CA GLY A 83 -10.85 -5.66 -19.31
C GLY A 83 -9.69 -5.21 -20.20
N ASP A 84 -9.94 -4.26 -21.07
CA ASP A 84 -8.94 -3.66 -21.98
C ASP A 84 -8.04 -2.61 -21.30
N GLY A 85 -8.19 -2.39 -19.99
CA GLY A 85 -7.47 -1.39 -19.23
C GLY A 85 -8.14 -0.02 -19.18
N SER A 86 -9.35 0.13 -19.71
CA SER A 86 -10.12 1.38 -19.65
C SER A 86 -11.02 1.48 -18.42
N THR A 87 -11.10 0.45 -17.60
CA THR A 87 -11.75 0.50 -16.29
C THR A 87 -10.66 0.51 -15.22
N LEU A 88 -10.61 1.55 -14.42
CA LEU A 88 -9.73 1.66 -13.27
C LEU A 88 -10.49 1.23 -12.02
N GLY A 89 -9.91 0.32 -11.25
CA GLY A 89 -10.42 -0.11 -9.96
C GLY A 89 -9.51 0.31 -8.82
N LEU A 90 -10.06 0.55 -7.65
CA LEU A 90 -9.34 0.86 -6.43
C LEU A 90 -10.17 0.48 -5.19
N VAL A 91 -9.52 0.42 -4.04
CA VAL A 91 -10.21 0.26 -2.76
C VAL A 91 -10.33 1.63 -2.11
N ALA A 92 -11.55 2.02 -1.74
CA ALA A 92 -11.79 3.21 -0.95
C ALA A 92 -12.10 2.85 0.51
N GLN A 93 -12.16 3.85 1.38
CA GLN A 93 -12.60 3.68 2.75
C GLN A 93 -13.92 4.40 2.98
N GLU A 94 -14.83 3.76 3.70
CA GLU A 94 -16.05 4.33 4.25
C GLU A 94 -16.01 4.23 5.77
N ALA A 95 -16.39 5.27 6.47
CA ALA A 95 -16.51 5.27 7.92
C ALA A 95 -17.93 5.67 8.34
N GLY A 96 -18.53 4.88 9.23
CA GLY A 96 -19.85 5.18 9.78
C GLY A 96 -20.93 5.40 8.72
N CYS A 97 -21.51 6.62 8.67
CA CYS A 97 -22.49 7.02 7.68
C CYS A 97 -21.88 7.44 6.33
N GLY A 98 -20.56 7.49 6.22
CA GLY A 98 -19.85 7.86 5.01
C GLY A 98 -20.10 6.87 3.86
N LYS A 99 -20.16 7.40 2.65
CA LYS A 99 -20.23 6.64 1.40
C LYS A 99 -19.11 7.05 0.48
N ALA A 100 -18.33 6.06 0.04
CA ALA A 100 -17.23 6.29 -0.86
C ALA A 100 -17.70 6.32 -2.32
N SER A 101 -17.06 7.17 -3.10
CA SER A 101 -17.14 7.22 -4.55
C SER A 101 -15.78 7.56 -5.15
N VAL A 102 -15.64 7.33 -6.45
CA VAL A 102 -14.41 7.64 -7.17
C VAL A 102 -14.71 8.62 -8.30
N GLU A 103 -13.89 9.65 -8.43
CA GLU A 103 -13.97 10.66 -9.49
C GLU A 103 -12.65 10.68 -10.26
N ILE A 104 -12.74 10.75 -11.59
CA ILE A 104 -11.58 11.01 -12.44
C ILE A 104 -11.49 12.52 -12.62
N ALA A 105 -10.50 13.14 -11.96
CA ALA A 105 -10.33 14.59 -12.01
C ALA A 105 -9.60 15.07 -13.27
N GLU A 106 -8.69 14.24 -13.79
CA GLU A 106 -7.90 14.59 -14.98
C GLU A 106 -7.43 13.33 -15.69
N GLN A 107 -7.43 13.36 -17.02
CA GLN A 107 -6.86 12.32 -17.86
C GLN A 107 -5.87 12.93 -18.84
N GLY A 108 -4.61 13.04 -18.42
CA GLY A 108 -3.51 13.50 -19.23
C GLY A 108 -2.82 12.38 -20.01
N PRO A 109 -1.87 12.72 -20.87
CA PRO A 109 -1.11 11.73 -21.66
C PRO A 109 -0.14 10.89 -20.81
N GLN A 110 0.27 11.37 -19.64
CA GLN A 110 1.22 10.69 -18.75
C GLN A 110 0.61 10.30 -17.41
N VAL A 111 -0.49 10.94 -17.00
CA VAL A 111 -1.07 10.82 -15.66
C VAL A 111 -2.59 10.80 -15.74
N VAL A 112 -3.19 9.97 -14.88
CA VAL A 112 -4.61 9.98 -14.53
C VAL A 112 -4.73 10.41 -13.07
N LYS A 113 -5.45 11.51 -12.78
CA LYS A 113 -5.70 11.96 -11.42
C LYS A 113 -7.05 11.46 -10.94
N VAL A 114 -7.05 10.80 -9.81
CA VAL A 114 -8.20 10.13 -9.21
C VAL A 114 -8.46 10.70 -7.83
N VAL A 115 -9.70 11.04 -7.54
CA VAL A 115 -10.15 11.49 -6.24
C VAL A 115 -11.05 10.44 -5.62
N MET A 116 -10.65 9.92 -4.48
CA MET A 116 -11.51 9.10 -3.62
C MET A 116 -12.34 10.05 -2.74
N VAL A 117 -13.64 10.06 -2.93
CA VAL A 117 -14.56 10.98 -2.25
C VAL A 117 -15.35 10.19 -1.21
N GLU A 118 -15.30 10.61 0.05
CA GLU A 118 -16.19 10.13 1.10
C GLU A 118 -17.25 11.20 1.38
N THR A 119 -18.52 10.86 1.14
CA THR A 119 -19.65 11.77 1.38
C THR A 119 -20.42 11.35 2.62
N THR A 120 -20.56 12.25 3.57
CA THR A 120 -21.37 12.03 4.79
C THR A 120 -22.63 12.90 4.75
N PRO A 121 -23.83 12.36 5.07
CA PRO A 121 -25.05 13.14 5.19
C PRO A 121 -24.93 14.19 6.32
N LYS A 122 -25.34 15.44 6.08
CA LYS A 122 -25.31 16.51 7.09
C LYS A 122 -26.25 16.27 8.26
N ASP A 123 -27.33 15.55 8.03
CA ASP A 123 -28.37 15.22 8.98
C ASP A 123 -28.15 13.87 9.69
N ALA A 124 -27.00 13.22 9.47
CA ALA A 124 -26.66 11.97 10.11
C ALA A 124 -26.50 12.17 11.63
N GLN A 125 -27.49 11.71 12.42
CA GLN A 125 -27.50 11.86 13.86
C GLN A 125 -26.80 10.72 14.59
N VAL A 126 -26.88 9.51 14.04
CA VAL A 126 -26.27 8.31 14.61
C VAL A 126 -25.56 7.54 13.48
N CYS A 127 -24.28 7.39 13.59
CA CYS A 127 -23.47 6.60 12.69
C CYS A 127 -22.82 5.43 13.43
N THR A 128 -22.65 4.33 12.74
CA THR A 128 -21.89 3.19 13.25
C THR A 128 -20.41 3.56 13.38
N MET A 129 -19.66 2.84 14.20
CA MET A 129 -18.20 3.04 14.34
C MET A 129 -17.39 2.04 13.50
N ASP A 130 -18.01 1.52 12.44
CA ASP A 130 -17.37 0.58 11.54
C ASP A 130 -16.59 1.30 10.45
N ILE A 131 -15.55 0.62 9.94
CA ILE A 131 -14.79 1.01 8.76
C ILE A 131 -14.98 -0.08 7.71
N ARG A 132 -15.29 0.31 6.49
CA ARG A 132 -15.47 -0.58 5.35
C ARG A 132 -14.53 -0.18 4.22
N TYR A 133 -14.17 -1.15 3.41
CA TYR A 133 -13.24 -0.97 2.30
C TYR A 133 -13.85 -1.46 0.98
N PRO A 134 -14.86 -0.74 0.42
CA PRO A 134 -15.48 -1.14 -0.83
C PRO A 134 -14.52 -1.01 -2.01
N PRO A 135 -14.50 -2.01 -2.91
CA PRO A 135 -13.90 -1.84 -4.22
C PRO A 135 -14.77 -0.90 -5.07
N LEU A 136 -14.16 0.06 -5.72
CA LEU A 136 -14.82 1.02 -6.60
C LEU A 136 -14.16 0.98 -7.97
N THR A 137 -14.92 1.30 -9.00
CA THR A 137 -14.41 1.40 -10.36
C THR A 137 -14.81 2.72 -11.02
N ALA A 138 -13.94 3.21 -11.91
CA ALA A 138 -14.22 4.37 -12.76
C ALA A 138 -13.80 4.08 -14.20
N LYS A 139 -14.54 4.62 -15.16
CA LYS A 139 -14.21 4.53 -16.57
C LYS A 139 -13.22 5.60 -16.98
N LEU A 140 -12.21 5.18 -17.74
CA LEU A 140 -11.27 6.07 -18.41
C LEU A 140 -11.70 6.25 -19.88
N ASP A 141 -11.34 7.39 -20.47
CA ASP A 141 -11.55 7.69 -21.89
C ASP A 141 -10.70 6.81 -22.82
N ALA A 142 -9.57 6.30 -22.29
CA ALA A 142 -8.67 5.38 -22.97
C ALA A 142 -8.02 4.43 -21.96
N PRO A 143 -7.53 3.25 -22.39
CA PRO A 143 -6.78 2.34 -21.52
C PRO A 143 -5.69 3.05 -20.73
N LEU A 144 -5.46 2.69 -19.46
CA LEU A 144 -4.43 3.29 -18.60
C LEU A 144 -3.04 3.24 -19.25
N GLY A 145 -2.67 2.09 -19.81
CA GLY A 145 -1.39 1.88 -20.48
C GLY A 145 -0.20 2.18 -19.57
N GLU A 146 0.70 3.03 -20.07
CA GLU A 146 1.91 3.42 -19.33
C GLU A 146 1.73 4.63 -18.40
N ARG A 147 0.52 5.21 -18.36
CA ARG A 147 0.23 6.37 -17.51
C ARG A 147 0.35 6.02 -16.03
N ALA A 148 0.84 6.97 -15.24
CA ALA A 148 0.80 6.89 -13.79
C ALA A 148 -0.59 7.27 -13.26
N VAL A 149 -0.92 6.80 -12.07
CA VAL A 149 -2.14 7.16 -11.33
C VAL A 149 -1.75 8.02 -10.14
N VAL A 150 -2.35 9.19 -10.00
CA VAL A 150 -2.22 10.04 -8.80
C VAL A 150 -3.50 9.95 -8.00
N LEU A 151 -3.39 9.44 -6.77
CA LEU A 151 -4.51 9.29 -5.85
C LEU A 151 -4.58 10.47 -4.89
N THR A 152 -5.78 10.99 -4.69
CA THR A 152 -6.08 11.99 -3.66
C THR A 152 -7.38 11.61 -2.94
N THR A 153 -7.61 12.22 -1.78
CA THR A 153 -8.85 12.01 -1.00
C THR A 153 -9.58 13.33 -0.80
N ARG A 154 -10.91 13.27 -0.76
CA ARG A 154 -11.77 14.39 -0.42
C ARG A 154 -12.92 13.92 0.47
N GLN A 155 -13.29 14.76 1.43
CA GLN A 155 -14.48 14.54 2.26
C GLN A 155 -15.52 15.59 1.94
N ASP A 156 -16.72 15.14 1.60
CA ASP A 156 -17.87 15.98 1.29
C ASP A 156 -18.98 15.78 2.33
N GLN A 157 -19.78 16.81 2.54
CA GLN A 157 -21.01 16.75 3.34
C GLN A 157 -22.20 17.18 2.47
N LYS A 158 -23.21 16.36 2.41
CA LYS A 158 -24.43 16.61 1.59
C LYS A 158 -25.68 16.53 2.43
#